data_b8402a85321f001cb2cec5c10e4222d7
#
_entry.id   b8402a85321f001cb2cec5c10e4222d7
#
_cell.length_a   1.000
_cell.length_b   1.000
_cell.length_c   1.000
_cell.angle_alpha   90.00
_cell.angle_beta   90.00
_cell.angle_gamma   90.00
#
_symmetry.space_group_name_H-M   'P 1'
#
loop_
_entity.id
_entity.type
_entity.pdbx_description
1 polymer ?
#
loop_
_entity_poly.entity_id
_entity_poly.type
_entity_poly.pdbx_seq_one_letter_code
_entity_poly.pdbx_strand_id
1 'polypeptide(L)'
;MIRLTAAEVANIVQGELRGSGDALVTGEAQTDSRLVGDGDVFFALPGETTDGARFASAAASAGATLVVAQQPIELDVPVVLVADALAALGELARAVVARVRSQGDLRVVAVTGSNGKTTTKNMLRDILSTAGETVAPEGSFNNEVGAPVTMLRVRPNTRFLIAELGADAVGDIEKLARLAPPDVGIVLKVGTAHIGKFGSQERIAIAKGELVRDLPGEATAVLNRDDPRVAGMPTAARVRRFGLRDGAPDPEDWLADGIRVTLDGTAFTLLHGGDHREVRLRILGEHHVMNALAAIAAADAVGVGPERSVPALEAMVRAEQWRMEVLEAPDGVVVINDAYNASPESMAAALRSLAELTRDQTPSRRAIAVLGEMAELGPHATEAHDRIGRLAVRLNIDRLVVVGERARAMHLGAQHEGSWGEEALFVETNEAAYDAVRALLRAGDVVLVKSSKSAGLRHVGDRIAGRTNAEGATS
;
A
#
# COMPACT_ATOMS: atom_id res chain seq x y z
N MET A 1 3.47 20.10 -10.19
CA MET A 1 2.95 20.87 -9.04
C MET A 1 2.35 22.21 -9.51
N ILE A 2 1.84 23.09 -8.61
CA ILE A 2 1.51 24.49 -8.98
C ILE A 2 2.79 25.25 -9.35
N ARG A 3 2.64 26.28 -10.20
CA ARG A 3 3.78 27.13 -10.57
C ARG A 3 4.22 28.00 -9.40
N LEU A 4 5.53 27.98 -9.12
CA LEU A 4 6.17 28.78 -8.08
C LEU A 4 7.49 29.34 -8.60
N THR A 5 7.83 30.57 -8.24
CA THR A 5 9.17 31.13 -8.47
C THR A 5 10.15 30.57 -7.43
N ALA A 6 11.44 30.59 -7.74
CA ALA A 6 12.48 30.21 -6.78
C ALA A 6 12.42 31.04 -5.50
N ALA A 7 12.07 32.35 -5.61
CA ALA A 7 11.88 33.23 -4.47
C ALA A 7 10.67 32.80 -3.62
N GLU A 8 9.54 32.41 -4.23
CA GLU A 8 8.39 31.88 -3.48
C GLU A 8 8.75 30.57 -2.74
N VAL A 9 9.47 29.65 -3.40
CA VAL A 9 9.94 28.41 -2.75
C VAL A 9 10.84 28.75 -1.57
N ALA A 10 11.86 29.60 -1.75
CA ALA A 10 12.77 30.00 -0.67
C ALA A 10 12.02 30.62 0.53
N ASN A 11 11.03 31.47 0.26
CA ASN A 11 10.18 32.05 1.30
C ASN A 11 9.37 31.00 2.07
N ILE A 12 8.74 30.05 1.36
CA ILE A 12 7.94 28.98 1.98
C ILE A 12 8.79 28.12 2.88
N VAL A 13 9.98 27.70 2.41
CA VAL A 13 10.87 26.79 3.15
C VAL A 13 11.82 27.55 4.10
N GLN A 14 11.69 28.89 4.21
CA GLN A 14 12.55 29.76 5.00
C GLN A 14 14.06 29.57 4.73
N GLY A 15 14.40 29.36 3.44
CA GLY A 15 15.77 29.13 2.99
C GLY A 15 16.42 30.38 2.41
N GLU A 16 17.79 30.39 2.38
CA GLU A 16 18.59 31.41 1.70
C GLU A 16 18.66 31.11 0.20
N LEU A 17 18.09 31.99 -0.62
CA LEU A 17 18.18 31.85 -2.07
C LEU A 17 19.50 32.36 -2.63
N ARG A 18 20.16 31.55 -3.43
CA ARG A 18 21.33 31.90 -4.24
C ARG A 18 21.00 31.74 -5.71
N GLY A 19 21.21 32.77 -6.50
CA GLY A 19 20.85 32.83 -7.91
C GLY A 19 19.57 33.61 -8.19
N SER A 20 18.97 33.42 -9.38
CA SER A 20 17.79 34.18 -9.82
C SER A 20 16.53 33.77 -9.06
N GLY A 21 15.87 34.73 -8.43
CA GLY A 21 14.58 34.53 -7.77
C GLY A 21 13.40 34.32 -8.72
N ASP A 22 13.54 34.74 -9.98
CA ASP A 22 12.47 34.68 -10.99
C ASP A 22 12.42 33.33 -11.74
N ALA A 23 13.38 32.43 -11.49
CA ALA A 23 13.36 31.09 -12.06
C ALA A 23 12.05 30.37 -11.69
N LEU A 24 11.35 29.83 -12.69
CA LEU A 24 9.99 29.34 -12.52
C LEU A 24 9.97 27.80 -12.48
N VAL A 25 9.65 27.23 -11.32
CA VAL A 25 9.39 25.82 -11.16
C VAL A 25 8.00 25.51 -11.74
N THR A 26 7.96 24.66 -12.77
CA THR A 26 6.73 24.30 -13.51
C THR A 26 6.51 22.79 -13.54
N GLY A 27 7.53 22.01 -13.21
CA GLY A 27 7.55 20.57 -13.17
C GLY A 27 7.11 19.99 -11.82
N GLU A 28 7.76 18.92 -11.40
CA GLU A 28 7.47 18.20 -10.17
C GLU A 28 8.61 18.37 -9.14
N ALA A 29 8.37 17.97 -7.91
CA ALA A 29 9.40 17.86 -6.89
C ALA A 29 10.01 16.46 -6.94
N GLN A 30 11.33 16.38 -7.10
CA GLN A 30 12.08 15.13 -7.19
C GLN A 30 13.11 15.02 -6.06
N THR A 31 13.29 13.81 -5.58
CA THR A 31 14.33 13.43 -4.62
C THR A 31 15.34 12.42 -5.21
N ASP A 32 15.03 11.89 -6.40
CA ASP A 32 15.90 11.03 -7.20
C ASP A 32 16.32 11.78 -8.46
N SER A 33 17.61 12.05 -8.61
CA SER A 33 18.15 12.80 -9.76
C SER A 33 17.92 12.12 -11.12
N ARG A 34 17.66 10.82 -11.13
CA ARG A 34 17.37 10.04 -12.36
C ARG A 34 15.97 10.30 -12.91
N LEU A 35 15.06 10.81 -12.06
CA LEU A 35 13.67 11.12 -12.41
C LEU A 35 13.44 12.60 -12.73
N VAL A 36 14.49 13.42 -12.59
CA VAL A 36 14.41 14.86 -12.84
C VAL A 36 14.17 15.13 -14.33
N GLY A 37 13.22 16.02 -14.60
CA GLY A 37 12.90 16.56 -15.92
C GLY A 37 12.91 18.09 -15.94
N ASP A 38 12.57 18.64 -17.10
CA ASP A 38 12.54 20.08 -17.32
C ASP A 38 11.53 20.78 -16.41
N GLY A 39 11.99 21.81 -15.71
CA GLY A 39 11.14 22.60 -14.82
C GLY A 39 10.97 22.06 -13.42
N ASP A 40 11.61 20.93 -13.08
CA ASP A 40 11.51 20.30 -11.76
C ASP A 40 12.27 21.08 -10.68
N VAL A 41 11.90 20.86 -9.42
CA VAL A 41 12.71 21.19 -8.25
C VAL A 41 13.31 19.92 -7.68
N PHE A 42 14.62 19.92 -7.50
CA PHE A 42 15.35 18.79 -6.91
C PHE A 42 15.65 19.05 -5.44
N PHE A 43 15.22 18.14 -4.56
CA PHE A 43 15.54 18.14 -3.14
C PHE A 43 16.74 17.20 -2.89
N ALA A 44 17.89 17.77 -2.59
CA ALA A 44 19.12 17.05 -2.26
C ALA A 44 19.05 16.54 -0.81
N LEU A 45 18.35 15.44 -0.58
CA LEU A 45 18.16 14.85 0.75
C LEU A 45 19.40 14.08 1.20
N PRO A 46 19.81 14.19 2.50
CA PRO A 46 20.80 13.29 3.06
C PRO A 46 20.22 11.88 3.17
N GLY A 47 20.91 10.88 2.63
CA GLY A 47 20.56 9.48 2.74
C GLY A 47 21.46 8.73 3.72
N GLU A 48 21.06 7.53 4.15
CA GLU A 48 21.84 6.69 5.06
C GLU A 48 23.23 6.31 4.51
N THR A 49 23.32 6.12 3.19
CA THR A 49 24.56 5.68 2.52
C THR A 49 25.17 6.72 1.59
N THR A 50 24.38 7.71 1.15
CA THR A 50 24.82 8.67 0.13
C THR A 50 24.11 10.02 0.34
N ASP A 51 24.88 11.11 0.28
CA ASP A 51 24.35 12.47 0.34
C ASP A 51 23.79 12.88 -1.03
N GLY A 52 22.52 13.29 -1.08
CA GLY A 52 21.81 13.76 -2.28
C GLY A 52 22.49 14.99 -2.94
N ALA A 53 23.23 15.79 -2.18
CA ALA A 53 23.99 16.94 -2.70
C ALA A 53 24.98 16.56 -3.82
N ARG A 54 25.50 15.34 -3.80
CA ARG A 54 26.41 14.80 -4.85
C ARG A 54 25.74 14.68 -6.21
N PHE A 55 24.40 14.59 -6.26
CA PHE A 55 23.61 14.43 -7.47
C PHE A 55 23.00 15.75 -7.98
N ALA A 56 23.23 16.86 -7.28
CA ALA A 56 22.65 18.16 -7.62
C ALA A 56 23.07 18.65 -9.02
N SER A 57 24.35 18.45 -9.40
CA SER A 57 24.84 18.80 -10.75
C SER A 57 24.18 17.95 -11.83
N ALA A 58 23.99 16.65 -11.57
CA ALA A 58 23.27 15.77 -12.49
C ALA A 58 21.80 16.16 -12.63
N ALA A 59 21.16 16.53 -11.53
CA ALA A 59 19.77 17.01 -11.54
C ALA A 59 19.63 18.34 -12.32
N ALA A 60 20.55 19.29 -12.12
CA ALA A 60 20.58 20.54 -12.88
C ALA A 60 20.75 20.27 -14.39
N SER A 61 21.69 19.37 -14.76
CA SER A 61 21.90 18.97 -16.16
C SER A 61 20.71 18.21 -16.78
N ALA A 62 19.90 17.55 -15.97
CA ALA A 62 18.69 16.85 -16.38
C ALA A 62 17.46 17.76 -16.52
N GLY A 63 17.57 19.07 -16.15
CA GLY A 63 16.49 20.06 -16.34
C GLY A 63 15.88 20.61 -15.07
N ALA A 64 16.47 20.31 -13.88
CA ALA A 64 16.00 20.96 -12.64
C ALA A 64 16.18 22.48 -12.74
N THR A 65 15.09 23.20 -12.49
CA THR A 65 15.09 24.66 -12.49
C THR A 65 15.53 25.23 -11.14
N LEU A 66 15.41 24.45 -10.08
CA LEU A 66 15.74 24.83 -8.72
C LEU A 66 16.31 23.60 -7.96
N VAL A 67 17.32 23.84 -7.13
CA VAL A 67 17.84 22.85 -6.18
C VAL A 67 17.63 23.33 -4.76
N VAL A 68 17.12 22.46 -3.86
CA VAL A 68 17.04 22.69 -2.42
C VAL A 68 18.08 21.80 -1.74
N ALA A 69 19.02 22.38 -0.96
CA ALA A 69 20.13 21.67 -0.36
C ALA A 69 20.46 22.18 1.03
N GLN A 70 21.17 21.37 1.83
CA GLN A 70 21.63 21.76 3.18
C GLN A 70 23.04 22.36 3.17
N GLN A 71 23.76 22.23 2.06
CA GLN A 71 25.12 22.76 1.92
C GLN A 71 25.23 23.63 0.67
N PRO A 72 26.11 24.63 0.66
CA PRO A 72 26.38 25.43 -0.54
C PRO A 72 26.87 24.56 -1.69
N ILE A 73 26.20 24.71 -2.83
CA ILE A 73 26.54 24.02 -4.08
C ILE A 73 26.61 25.08 -5.18
N GLU A 74 27.69 25.09 -5.96
CA GLU A 74 27.82 25.97 -7.11
C GLU A 74 27.19 25.31 -8.35
N LEU A 75 26.10 25.89 -8.86
CA LEU A 75 25.35 25.42 -10.01
C LEU A 75 24.95 26.60 -10.90
N ASP A 76 24.68 26.33 -12.15
CA ASP A 76 24.13 27.31 -13.11
C ASP A 76 22.63 27.59 -12.87
N VAL A 77 21.97 26.81 -12.01
CA VAL A 77 20.57 26.99 -11.58
C VAL A 77 20.52 27.54 -10.16
N PRO A 78 19.43 28.26 -9.77
CA PRO A 78 19.25 28.71 -8.41
C PRO A 78 19.31 27.60 -7.37
N VAL A 79 19.85 27.91 -6.20
CA VAL A 79 19.93 26.99 -5.05
C VAL A 79 19.28 27.66 -3.83
N VAL A 80 18.38 26.95 -3.18
CA VAL A 80 17.84 27.34 -1.88
C VAL A 80 18.54 26.54 -0.79
N LEU A 81 19.27 27.25 0.08
CA LEU A 81 19.93 26.64 1.23
C LEU A 81 19.00 26.60 2.42
N VAL A 82 18.82 25.42 3.00
CA VAL A 82 17.96 25.17 4.16
C VAL A 82 18.71 24.44 5.26
N ALA A 83 18.27 24.57 6.49
CA ALA A 83 18.83 23.82 7.61
C ALA A 83 18.54 22.31 7.53
N ASP A 84 17.35 21.97 7.02
CA ASP A 84 16.86 20.59 6.87
C ASP A 84 16.05 20.47 5.57
N ALA A 85 16.59 19.74 4.59
CA ALA A 85 15.96 19.59 3.28
C ALA A 85 14.69 18.69 3.34
N LEU A 86 14.62 17.76 4.29
CA LEU A 86 13.43 16.93 4.50
C LEU A 86 12.29 17.75 5.10
N ALA A 87 12.58 18.56 6.12
CA ALA A 87 11.61 19.50 6.68
C ALA A 87 11.13 20.51 5.62
N ALA A 88 12.04 21.03 4.77
CA ALA A 88 11.73 21.93 3.67
C ALA A 88 10.78 21.30 2.64
N LEU A 89 10.98 20.02 2.30
CA LEU A 89 10.08 19.26 1.43
C LEU A 89 8.67 19.20 2.02
N GLY A 90 8.54 18.89 3.31
CA GLY A 90 7.27 18.86 4.02
C GLY A 90 6.57 20.24 4.06
N GLU A 91 7.31 21.32 4.38
CA GLU A 91 6.77 22.68 4.42
C GLU A 91 6.30 23.16 3.05
N LEU A 92 7.04 22.85 1.98
CA LEU A 92 6.59 23.16 0.63
C LEU A 92 5.30 22.40 0.28
N ALA A 93 5.22 21.10 0.62
CA ALA A 93 4.03 20.29 0.39
C ALA A 93 2.81 20.88 1.16
N ARG A 94 2.99 21.21 2.43
CA ARG A 94 1.95 21.82 3.25
C ARG A 94 1.43 23.14 2.65
N ALA A 95 2.34 24.02 2.22
CA ALA A 95 1.98 25.29 1.62
C ALA A 95 1.25 25.13 0.29
N VAL A 96 1.70 24.20 -0.57
CA VAL A 96 1.06 23.91 -1.86
C VAL A 96 -0.34 23.34 -1.67
N VAL A 97 -0.53 22.35 -0.79
CA VAL A 97 -1.86 21.80 -0.48
C VAL A 97 -2.78 22.87 0.08
N ALA A 98 -2.32 23.68 1.05
CA ALA A 98 -3.10 24.77 1.63
C ALA A 98 -3.52 25.80 0.57
N ARG A 99 -2.61 26.18 -0.36
CA ARG A 99 -2.89 27.12 -1.44
C ARG A 99 -3.94 26.58 -2.42
N VAL A 100 -3.82 25.29 -2.84
CA VAL A 100 -4.80 24.66 -3.73
C VAL A 100 -6.16 24.53 -3.04
N ARG A 101 -6.19 24.11 -1.76
CA ARG A 101 -7.43 24.01 -0.97
C ARG A 101 -8.14 25.35 -0.81
N SER A 102 -7.41 26.46 -0.59
CA SER A 102 -7.99 27.79 -0.45
C SER A 102 -8.57 28.37 -1.74
N GLN A 103 -8.20 27.84 -2.90
CA GLN A 103 -8.60 28.31 -4.23
C GLN A 103 -9.63 27.40 -4.92
N GLY A 104 -9.90 26.22 -4.37
CA GLY A 104 -10.76 25.21 -4.99
C GLY A 104 -11.42 24.26 -3.99
N ASP A 105 -11.97 23.18 -4.52
CA ASP A 105 -12.72 22.15 -3.78
C ASP A 105 -11.86 20.93 -3.42
N LEU A 106 -10.56 21.11 -3.19
CA LEU A 106 -9.66 20.01 -2.86
C LEU A 106 -10.11 19.31 -1.56
N ARG A 107 -10.41 18.01 -1.67
CA ARG A 107 -10.68 17.11 -0.55
C ARG A 107 -9.52 16.16 -0.32
N VAL A 108 -9.12 15.98 0.93
CA VAL A 108 -8.02 15.09 1.32
C VAL A 108 -8.58 13.87 2.02
N VAL A 109 -8.28 12.68 1.49
CA VAL A 109 -8.64 11.39 2.07
C VAL A 109 -7.36 10.67 2.48
N ALA A 110 -7.15 10.46 3.77
CA ALA A 110 -5.97 9.78 4.28
C ALA A 110 -6.30 8.36 4.76
N VAL A 111 -5.39 7.42 4.51
CA VAL A 111 -5.55 6.02 4.91
C VAL A 111 -4.32 5.50 5.64
N THR A 112 -4.56 4.81 6.76
CA THR A 112 -3.55 4.05 7.50
C THR A 112 -4.07 2.67 7.92
N GLY A 113 -3.17 1.81 8.38
CA GLY A 113 -3.47 0.45 8.84
C GLY A 113 -2.23 -0.43 8.79
N SER A 114 -2.23 -1.54 9.47
CA SER A 114 -1.14 -2.53 9.39
C SER A 114 -1.09 -3.19 8.02
N ASN A 115 -2.25 -3.51 7.44
CA ASN A 115 -2.43 -4.11 6.11
C ASN A 115 -3.54 -3.37 5.35
N GLY A 116 -3.58 -3.51 4.03
CA GLY A 116 -4.66 -3.00 3.17
C GLY A 116 -4.51 -1.55 2.68
N LYS A 117 -3.57 -0.76 3.20
CA LYS A 117 -3.40 0.66 2.84
C LYS A 117 -3.33 0.92 1.33
N THR A 118 -2.37 0.30 0.66
CA THR A 118 -2.12 0.52 -0.77
C THR A 118 -3.29 0.04 -1.64
N THR A 119 -3.90 -1.10 -1.27
CA THR A 119 -5.11 -1.58 -1.95
C THR A 119 -6.27 -0.59 -1.80
N THR A 120 -6.55 -0.12 -0.57
CA THR A 120 -7.61 0.86 -0.31
C THR A 120 -7.34 2.19 -1.01
N LYS A 121 -6.08 2.66 -1.02
CA LYS A 121 -5.64 3.84 -1.77
C LYS A 121 -5.92 3.68 -3.28
N ASN A 122 -5.60 2.53 -3.88
CA ASN A 122 -5.87 2.29 -5.29
C ASN A 122 -7.37 2.21 -5.60
N MET A 123 -8.14 1.54 -4.73
CA MET A 123 -9.62 1.52 -4.83
C MET A 123 -10.20 2.94 -4.76
N LEU A 124 -9.74 3.75 -3.81
CA LEU A 124 -10.14 5.16 -3.70
C LEU A 124 -9.76 5.96 -4.95
N ARG A 125 -8.54 5.78 -5.48
CA ARG A 125 -8.13 6.46 -6.71
C ARG A 125 -9.09 6.15 -7.85
N ASP A 126 -9.41 4.89 -8.07
CA ASP A 126 -10.26 4.47 -9.18
C ASP A 126 -11.71 4.98 -8.97
N ILE A 127 -12.22 4.96 -7.74
CA ILE A 127 -13.53 5.53 -7.40
C ILE A 127 -13.55 7.06 -7.62
N LEU A 128 -12.64 7.78 -6.97
CA LEU A 128 -12.66 9.25 -6.94
C LEU A 128 -12.33 9.85 -8.31
N SER A 129 -11.51 9.16 -9.12
CA SER A 129 -11.22 9.58 -10.51
C SER A 129 -12.47 9.59 -11.41
N THR A 130 -13.56 8.89 -11.05
CA THR A 130 -14.84 8.99 -11.75
C THR A 130 -15.56 10.32 -11.50
N ALA A 131 -15.16 11.05 -10.46
CA ALA A 131 -15.82 12.27 -10.02
C ALA A 131 -14.97 13.54 -10.15
N GLY A 132 -13.65 13.41 -10.37
CA GLY A 132 -12.77 14.56 -10.55
C GLY A 132 -11.29 14.18 -10.61
N GLU A 133 -10.43 15.16 -10.93
CA GLU A 133 -8.99 14.94 -10.92
C GLU A 133 -8.52 14.50 -9.54
N THR A 134 -7.83 13.36 -9.51
CA THR A 134 -7.42 12.67 -8.30
C THR A 134 -5.91 12.45 -8.30
N VAL A 135 -5.24 12.93 -7.26
CA VAL A 135 -3.84 12.68 -6.98
C VAL A 135 -3.73 11.60 -5.91
N ALA A 136 -2.95 10.56 -6.18
CA ALA A 136 -2.68 9.46 -5.26
C ALA A 136 -1.21 9.04 -5.33
N PRO A 137 -0.64 8.47 -4.25
CA PRO A 137 0.74 7.98 -4.25
C PRO A 137 0.95 6.88 -5.28
N GLU A 138 2.09 6.90 -5.96
CA GLU A 138 2.59 5.76 -6.71
C GLU A 138 3.21 4.74 -5.75
N GLY A 139 2.96 3.45 -5.99
CA GLY A 139 3.44 2.41 -5.08
C GLY A 139 3.01 2.68 -3.63
N SER A 140 3.94 2.51 -2.71
CA SER A 140 3.74 2.75 -1.27
C SER A 140 4.51 3.99 -0.78
N PHE A 141 4.40 5.13 -1.48
CA PHE A 141 4.97 6.41 -1.06
C PHE A 141 4.20 6.98 0.14
N ASN A 142 4.49 6.45 1.34
CA ASN A 142 3.70 6.66 2.56
C ASN A 142 4.51 7.15 3.76
N ASN A 143 5.79 7.52 3.53
CA ASN A 143 6.72 8.01 4.54
C ASN A 143 6.99 9.52 4.40
N GLU A 144 7.91 10.04 5.20
CA GLU A 144 8.29 11.46 5.27
C GLU A 144 8.90 12.05 3.97
N VAL A 145 9.25 11.20 3.00
CA VAL A 145 9.70 11.63 1.67
C VAL A 145 8.59 11.44 0.64
N GLY A 146 8.03 10.24 0.55
CA GLY A 146 7.08 9.89 -0.49
C GLY A 146 5.73 10.59 -0.37
N ALA A 147 5.24 10.79 0.86
CA ALA A 147 3.96 11.48 1.07
C ALA A 147 4.02 12.96 0.65
N PRO A 148 5.02 13.77 1.04
CA PRO A 148 5.16 15.15 0.56
C PRO A 148 5.34 15.25 -0.96
N VAL A 149 6.13 14.37 -1.58
CA VAL A 149 6.30 14.34 -3.05
C VAL A 149 4.95 14.12 -3.74
N THR A 150 4.13 13.21 -3.22
CA THR A 150 2.77 13.00 -3.73
C THR A 150 1.89 14.25 -3.54
N MET A 151 1.92 14.86 -2.36
CA MET A 151 1.14 16.07 -2.03
C MET A 151 1.51 17.24 -2.95
N LEU A 152 2.78 17.36 -3.35
CA LEU A 152 3.24 18.38 -4.29
C LEU A 152 2.71 18.22 -5.72
N ARG A 153 2.16 17.07 -6.09
CA ARG A 153 1.55 16.85 -7.41
C ARG A 153 0.17 17.50 -7.57
N VAL A 154 -0.45 18.03 -6.49
CA VAL A 154 -1.75 18.69 -6.60
C VAL A 154 -1.66 19.95 -7.49
N ARG A 155 -2.73 20.20 -8.24
CA ARG A 155 -2.90 21.31 -9.18
C ARG A 155 -4.18 22.07 -8.87
N PRO A 156 -4.41 23.26 -9.44
CA PRO A 156 -5.61 24.06 -9.14
C PRO A 156 -6.95 23.34 -9.43
N ASN A 157 -6.97 22.39 -10.36
CA ASN A 157 -8.13 21.58 -10.73
C ASN A 157 -8.19 20.23 -10.00
N THR A 158 -7.21 19.89 -9.15
CA THR A 158 -7.24 18.66 -8.37
C THR A 158 -8.38 18.72 -7.35
N ARG A 159 -9.31 17.78 -7.48
CA ARG A 159 -10.47 17.67 -6.59
C ARG A 159 -10.21 16.76 -5.39
N PHE A 160 -9.41 15.72 -5.58
CA PHE A 160 -9.13 14.74 -4.54
C PHE A 160 -7.62 14.49 -4.40
N LEU A 161 -7.15 14.53 -3.16
CA LEU A 161 -5.81 14.07 -2.78
C LEU A 161 -5.97 12.87 -1.86
N ILE A 162 -5.41 11.74 -2.25
CA ILE A 162 -5.35 10.54 -1.41
C ILE A 162 -3.95 10.47 -0.80
N ALA A 163 -3.88 10.37 0.52
CA ALA A 163 -2.64 10.22 1.27
C ALA A 163 -2.58 8.82 1.92
N GLU A 164 -1.63 7.99 1.52
CA GLU A 164 -1.29 6.77 2.24
C GLU A 164 -0.29 7.12 3.34
N LEU A 165 -0.63 6.87 4.62
CA LEU A 165 0.21 7.23 5.76
C LEU A 165 0.75 5.98 6.46
N GLY A 166 2.06 5.77 6.34
CA GLY A 166 2.83 4.76 7.05
C GLY A 166 3.36 5.29 8.38
N ALA A 167 3.78 4.39 9.26
CA ALA A 167 4.47 4.74 10.49
C ALA A 167 5.42 3.62 10.92
N ASP A 168 6.58 4.00 11.38
CA ASP A 168 7.57 3.16 12.09
C ASP A 168 7.62 3.50 13.58
N ALA A 169 7.14 4.68 13.97
CA ALA A 169 7.06 5.15 15.36
C ALA A 169 5.75 5.91 15.64
N VAL A 170 5.45 6.10 16.93
CA VAL A 170 4.40 7.02 17.39
C VAL A 170 4.83 8.45 17.07
N GLY A 171 3.91 9.25 16.51
CA GLY A 171 4.12 10.62 16.03
C GLY A 171 4.32 10.75 14.51
N ASP A 172 4.58 9.66 13.80
CA ASP A 172 4.85 9.71 12.36
C ASP A 172 3.59 10.07 11.55
N ILE A 173 2.45 9.43 11.87
CA ILE A 173 1.19 9.69 11.16
C ILE A 173 0.69 11.10 11.46
N GLU A 174 0.80 11.55 12.71
CA GLU A 174 0.47 12.92 13.10
C GLU A 174 1.26 13.94 12.27
N LYS A 175 2.59 13.78 12.14
CA LYS A 175 3.44 14.66 11.32
C LYS A 175 2.97 14.70 9.87
N LEU A 176 2.73 13.53 9.26
CA LEU A 176 2.30 13.44 7.86
C LEU A 176 0.88 14.02 7.64
N ALA A 177 -0.05 13.77 8.56
CA ALA A 177 -1.41 14.30 8.48
C ALA A 177 -1.45 15.84 8.58
N ARG A 178 -0.52 16.45 9.33
CA ARG A 178 -0.39 17.93 9.41
C ARG A 178 0.05 18.58 8.10
N LEU A 179 0.72 17.85 7.20
CA LEU A 179 1.11 18.39 5.88
C LEU A 179 -0.10 18.59 4.97
N ALA A 180 -1.08 17.70 5.04
CA ALA A 180 -2.34 17.76 4.30
C ALA A 180 -3.49 17.33 5.23
N PRO A 181 -4.04 18.22 6.08
CA PRO A 181 -5.07 17.87 7.05
C PRO A 181 -6.27 17.18 6.37
N PRO A 182 -6.62 15.94 6.78
CA PRO A 182 -7.63 15.17 6.07
C PRO A 182 -9.06 15.64 6.33
N ASP A 183 -9.90 15.62 5.29
CA ASP A 183 -11.36 15.68 5.40
C ASP A 183 -11.94 14.31 5.81
N VAL A 184 -11.23 13.23 5.42
CA VAL A 184 -11.59 11.86 5.77
C VAL A 184 -10.33 11.09 6.20
N GLY A 185 -10.36 10.51 7.39
CA GLY A 185 -9.31 9.63 7.91
C GLY A 185 -9.79 8.19 8.03
N ILE A 186 -9.07 7.25 7.40
CA ILE A 186 -9.42 5.83 7.38
C ILE A 186 -8.43 5.03 8.22
N VAL A 187 -8.90 4.26 9.19
CA VAL A 187 -8.08 3.28 9.90
C VAL A 187 -8.59 1.87 9.62
N LEU A 188 -7.77 1.08 8.90
CA LEU A 188 -8.18 -0.23 8.40
C LEU A 188 -8.10 -1.32 9.46
N LYS A 189 -6.91 -1.54 10.03
CA LYS A 189 -6.65 -2.61 10.98
C LYS A 189 -5.38 -2.37 11.79
N VAL A 190 -5.37 -2.86 13.02
CA VAL A 190 -4.19 -2.95 13.90
C VAL A 190 -3.72 -4.40 13.99
N GLY A 191 -2.77 -4.78 13.15
CA GLY A 191 -2.12 -6.10 13.17
C GLY A 191 -0.75 -6.06 13.84
N THR A 192 0.08 -7.07 13.53
CA THR A 192 1.45 -7.21 14.07
C THR A 192 2.54 -6.75 13.09
N ALA A 193 2.17 -6.16 11.94
CA ALA A 193 3.15 -5.59 11.01
C ALA A 193 4.00 -4.53 11.72
N HIS A 194 5.33 -4.58 11.51
CA HIS A 194 6.33 -3.70 12.15
C HIS A 194 6.40 -3.83 13.69
N ILE A 195 5.88 -4.90 14.29
CA ILE A 195 5.89 -5.08 15.75
C ILE A 195 7.31 -5.03 16.35
N GLY A 196 8.32 -5.45 15.56
CA GLY A 196 9.72 -5.36 15.96
C GLY A 196 10.21 -3.91 16.19
N LYS A 197 9.65 -2.92 15.47
CA LYS A 197 9.95 -1.50 15.64
C LYS A 197 9.10 -0.87 16.74
N PHE A 198 7.82 -1.19 16.79
CA PHE A 198 6.89 -0.62 17.78
C PHE A 198 7.00 -1.24 19.18
N GLY A 199 7.46 -2.49 19.27
CA GLY A 199 7.56 -3.23 20.52
C GLY A 199 6.26 -3.86 20.99
N SER A 200 5.08 -3.27 20.72
CA SER A 200 3.78 -3.86 21.08
C SER A 200 2.66 -3.45 20.11
N GLN A 201 1.57 -4.24 20.09
CA GLN A 201 0.39 -3.96 19.28
C GLN A 201 -0.39 -2.72 19.77
N GLU A 202 -0.33 -2.43 21.07
CA GLU A 202 -0.91 -1.22 21.67
C GLU A 202 -0.23 0.05 21.14
N ARG A 203 1.09 0.04 21.01
CA ARG A 203 1.84 1.15 20.41
C ARG A 203 1.51 1.34 18.93
N ILE A 204 1.29 0.23 18.20
CA ILE A 204 0.80 0.29 16.81
C ILE A 204 -0.59 0.94 16.76
N ALA A 205 -1.49 0.58 17.69
CA ALA A 205 -2.82 1.18 17.79
C ALA A 205 -2.76 2.69 18.07
N ILE A 206 -1.89 3.11 19.01
CA ILE A 206 -1.67 4.53 19.31
C ILE A 206 -1.20 5.28 18.05
N ALA A 207 -0.17 4.78 17.38
CA ALA A 207 0.37 5.43 16.18
C ALA A 207 -0.69 5.55 15.06
N LYS A 208 -1.48 4.50 14.81
CA LYS A 208 -2.53 4.55 13.78
C LYS A 208 -3.72 5.42 14.18
N GLY A 209 -4.03 5.48 15.48
CA GLY A 209 -5.07 6.35 16.03
C GLY A 209 -4.78 7.85 15.86
N GLU A 210 -3.51 8.24 15.66
CA GLU A 210 -3.11 9.63 15.40
C GLU A 210 -3.87 10.22 14.21
N LEU A 211 -4.14 9.40 13.17
CA LEU A 211 -4.86 9.87 11.98
C LEU A 211 -6.26 10.41 12.31
N VAL A 212 -6.95 9.81 13.26
CA VAL A 212 -8.35 10.15 13.54
C VAL A 212 -8.55 10.92 14.84
N ARG A 213 -7.55 10.89 15.74
CA ARG A 213 -7.59 11.57 17.05
C ARG A 213 -7.78 13.09 16.90
N ASP A 214 -7.03 13.68 15.97
CA ASP A 214 -6.94 15.13 15.83
C ASP A 214 -7.79 15.66 14.65
N LEU A 215 -8.67 14.82 14.09
CA LEU A 215 -9.63 15.26 13.07
C LEU A 215 -10.64 16.24 13.66
N PRO A 216 -10.94 17.36 12.95
CA PRO A 216 -11.98 18.29 13.38
C PRO A 216 -13.39 17.67 13.29
N GLY A 217 -14.36 18.23 14.02
CA GLY A 217 -15.71 17.68 14.12
C GLY A 217 -16.48 17.61 12.79
N GLU A 218 -16.13 18.42 11.82
CA GLU A 218 -16.70 18.40 10.46
C GLU A 218 -16.09 17.33 9.56
N ALA A 219 -14.91 16.80 9.89
CA ALA A 219 -14.29 15.70 9.18
C ALA A 219 -14.97 14.35 9.46
N THR A 220 -14.57 13.32 8.74
CA THR A 220 -15.10 11.96 8.90
C THR A 220 -14.00 10.96 9.24
N ALA A 221 -14.19 10.19 10.29
CA ALA A 221 -13.38 9.03 10.64
C ALA A 221 -14.06 7.74 10.15
N VAL A 222 -13.38 7.00 9.26
CA VAL A 222 -13.85 5.72 8.72
C VAL A 222 -13.12 4.60 9.46
N LEU A 223 -13.83 3.86 10.31
CA LEU A 223 -13.27 2.93 11.28
C LEU A 223 -13.76 1.50 11.06
N ASN A 224 -12.85 0.54 11.11
CA ASN A 224 -13.17 -0.87 11.08
C ASN A 224 -13.83 -1.29 12.41
N ARG A 225 -15.10 -1.72 12.35
CA ARG A 225 -15.87 -2.16 13.53
C ARG A 225 -15.43 -3.55 14.03
N ASP A 226 -14.86 -4.38 13.16
CA ASP A 226 -14.48 -5.76 13.48
C ASP A 226 -13.11 -5.85 14.17
N ASP A 227 -12.36 -4.73 14.21
CA ASP A 227 -11.15 -4.62 15.00
C ASP A 227 -11.42 -3.77 16.25
N PRO A 228 -11.48 -4.38 17.47
CA PRO A 228 -11.81 -3.64 18.70
C PRO A 228 -10.87 -2.48 19.01
N ARG A 229 -9.59 -2.55 18.56
CA ARG A 229 -8.63 -1.47 18.75
C ARG A 229 -8.94 -0.28 17.84
N VAL A 230 -9.45 -0.54 16.63
CA VAL A 230 -9.85 0.52 15.70
C VAL A 230 -11.22 1.08 16.08
N ALA A 231 -12.18 0.22 16.36
CA ALA A 231 -13.55 0.62 16.73
C ALA A 231 -13.62 1.54 17.96
N GLY A 232 -12.67 1.36 18.90
CA GLY A 232 -12.54 2.16 20.11
C GLY A 232 -11.64 3.38 20.03
N MET A 233 -11.12 3.77 18.85
CA MET A 233 -10.25 4.93 18.72
C MET A 233 -10.99 6.24 19.01
N PRO A 234 -10.44 7.12 19.88
CA PRO A 234 -11.07 8.40 20.19
C PRO A 234 -10.96 9.35 19.00
N THR A 235 -12.04 10.06 18.71
CA THR A 235 -12.10 11.11 17.66
C THR A 235 -13.22 12.09 17.97
N ALA A 236 -13.05 13.35 17.56
CA ALA A 236 -14.13 14.36 17.55
C ALA A 236 -14.89 14.35 16.21
N ALA A 237 -14.37 13.70 15.18
CA ALA A 237 -14.95 13.62 13.85
C ALA A 237 -16.23 12.76 13.80
N ARG A 238 -17.00 12.92 12.74
CA ARG A 238 -18.15 12.03 12.46
C ARG A 238 -17.62 10.62 12.18
N VAL A 239 -18.16 9.62 12.88
CA VAL A 239 -17.71 8.24 12.72
C VAL A 239 -18.59 7.51 11.71
N ARG A 240 -17.97 6.91 10.71
CA ARG A 240 -18.55 5.91 9.82
C ARG A 240 -17.86 4.58 10.08
N ARG A 241 -18.61 3.51 10.24
CA ARG A 241 -18.06 2.18 10.49
C ARG A 241 -18.21 1.28 9.27
N PHE A 242 -17.23 0.41 9.08
CA PHE A 242 -17.31 -0.65 8.08
C PHE A 242 -16.93 -1.99 8.70
N GLY A 243 -17.47 -3.08 8.16
CA GLY A 243 -17.19 -4.42 8.66
C GLY A 243 -18.04 -5.50 8.04
N LEU A 244 -17.94 -6.71 8.58
CA LEU A 244 -18.79 -7.83 8.21
C LEU A 244 -20.14 -7.75 8.95
N ARG A 245 -21.18 -8.29 8.34
CA ARG A 245 -22.47 -8.37 8.99
C ARG A 245 -22.45 -9.44 10.08
N ASP A 246 -22.58 -9.00 11.32
CA ASP A 246 -22.83 -9.84 12.49
C ASP A 246 -23.95 -9.23 13.34
N GLY A 247 -24.85 -10.03 13.87
CA GLY A 247 -25.95 -9.60 14.72
C GLY A 247 -26.89 -8.58 14.08
N ALA A 248 -27.40 -7.63 14.87
CA ALA A 248 -28.25 -6.52 14.42
C ALA A 248 -27.37 -5.34 13.99
N PRO A 249 -27.30 -5.03 12.67
CA PRO A 249 -26.44 -3.98 12.17
C PRO A 249 -27.01 -2.58 12.49
N ASP A 250 -26.14 -1.61 12.74
CA ASP A 250 -26.50 -0.20 12.63
C ASP A 250 -26.75 0.12 11.16
N PRO A 251 -27.90 0.69 10.77
CA PRO A 251 -28.18 1.04 9.39
C PRO A 251 -27.17 1.99 8.75
N GLU A 252 -26.48 2.81 9.54
CA GLU A 252 -25.46 3.75 9.09
C GLU A 252 -24.08 3.08 8.83
N ASP A 253 -23.92 1.82 9.23
CA ASP A 253 -22.67 1.09 8.99
C ASP A 253 -22.60 0.59 7.52
N TRP A 254 -21.38 0.51 7.01
CA TRP A 254 -21.07 -0.06 5.70
C TRP A 254 -20.67 -1.53 5.87
N LEU A 255 -21.58 -2.44 5.54
CA LEU A 255 -21.38 -3.85 5.86
C LEU A 255 -21.33 -4.73 4.62
N ALA A 256 -20.61 -5.85 4.74
CA ALA A 256 -20.64 -6.93 3.76
C ALA A 256 -21.29 -8.18 4.33
N ASP A 257 -22.10 -8.84 3.52
CA ASP A 257 -22.74 -10.13 3.81
C ASP A 257 -22.55 -11.08 2.63
N GLY A 258 -22.62 -12.40 2.87
CA GLY A 258 -22.62 -13.42 1.82
C GLY A 258 -21.35 -13.44 0.96
N ILE A 259 -20.18 -13.24 1.55
CA ILE A 259 -18.89 -13.23 0.83
C ILE A 259 -18.63 -14.58 0.18
N ARG A 260 -18.32 -14.56 -1.11
CA ARG A 260 -17.90 -15.72 -1.90
C ARG A 260 -16.64 -15.40 -2.68
N VAL A 261 -15.61 -16.20 -2.48
CA VAL A 261 -14.32 -16.07 -3.19
C VAL A 261 -14.20 -17.21 -4.19
N THR A 262 -14.02 -16.88 -5.46
CA THR A 262 -13.82 -17.83 -6.57
C THR A 262 -12.60 -17.40 -7.38
N LEU A 263 -12.13 -18.21 -8.33
CA LEU A 263 -11.03 -17.80 -9.22
C LEU A 263 -11.40 -16.61 -10.13
N ASP A 264 -12.69 -16.33 -10.32
CA ASP A 264 -13.17 -15.18 -11.10
C ASP A 264 -13.20 -13.88 -10.28
N GLY A 265 -12.97 -13.97 -8.96
CA GLY A 265 -12.97 -12.81 -8.07
C GLY A 265 -13.68 -13.05 -6.74
N THR A 266 -14.04 -11.95 -6.09
CA THR A 266 -14.73 -11.94 -4.79
C THR A 266 -16.06 -11.23 -4.90
N ALA A 267 -17.16 -11.92 -4.58
CA ALA A 267 -18.52 -11.37 -4.57
C ALA A 267 -19.04 -11.23 -3.14
N PHE A 268 -19.80 -10.18 -2.89
CA PHE A 268 -20.49 -9.94 -1.61
C PHE A 268 -21.72 -9.03 -1.79
N THR A 269 -22.59 -9.00 -0.79
CA THR A 269 -23.68 -8.03 -0.72
C THR A 269 -23.26 -6.86 0.16
N LEU A 270 -23.21 -5.65 -0.41
CA LEU A 270 -23.02 -4.40 0.32
C LEU A 270 -24.35 -3.99 0.96
N LEU A 271 -24.32 -3.68 2.25
CA LEU A 271 -25.47 -3.23 3.05
C LEU A 271 -25.17 -1.84 3.61
N HIS A 272 -26.04 -0.86 3.36
CA HIS A 272 -25.98 0.48 3.95
C HIS A 272 -27.30 1.22 3.78
N GLY A 273 -27.77 1.95 4.82
CA GLY A 273 -28.98 2.77 4.76
C GLY A 273 -30.28 1.99 4.45
N GLY A 274 -30.29 0.68 4.65
CA GLY A 274 -31.36 -0.21 4.24
C GLY A 274 -31.28 -0.71 2.79
N ASP A 275 -30.33 -0.21 2.01
CA ASP A 275 -30.05 -0.70 0.65
C ASP A 275 -29.17 -1.95 0.67
N HIS A 276 -29.44 -2.84 -0.30
CA HIS A 276 -28.67 -4.06 -0.54
C HIS A 276 -28.18 -4.05 -1.99
N ARG A 277 -26.87 -4.18 -2.20
CA ARG A 277 -26.28 -4.17 -3.53
C ARG A 277 -25.26 -5.29 -3.69
N GLU A 278 -25.40 -6.14 -4.70
CA GLU A 278 -24.35 -7.07 -5.08
C GLU A 278 -23.13 -6.32 -5.61
N VAL A 279 -21.95 -6.76 -5.18
CA VAL A 279 -20.65 -6.24 -5.62
C VAL A 279 -19.78 -7.42 -6.04
N ARG A 280 -19.13 -7.30 -7.21
CA ARG A 280 -18.26 -8.35 -7.79
C ARG A 280 -16.90 -7.79 -8.10
N LEU A 281 -15.96 -7.95 -7.17
CA LEU A 281 -14.57 -7.58 -7.37
C LEU A 281 -13.86 -8.64 -8.21
N ARG A 282 -13.06 -8.22 -9.18
CA ARG A 282 -12.20 -9.13 -9.98
C ARG A 282 -10.90 -9.51 -9.25
N ILE A 283 -10.73 -9.07 -8.02
CA ILE A 283 -9.58 -9.37 -7.17
C ILE A 283 -9.95 -10.40 -6.10
N LEU A 284 -8.99 -11.26 -5.74
CA LEU A 284 -9.23 -12.38 -4.86
C LEU A 284 -8.96 -12.06 -3.39
N GLY A 285 -9.88 -12.49 -2.54
CA GLY A 285 -9.68 -12.57 -1.09
C GLY A 285 -10.67 -11.73 -0.29
N GLU A 286 -11.17 -12.32 0.78
CA GLU A 286 -12.12 -11.71 1.72
C GLU A 286 -11.62 -10.38 2.29
N HIS A 287 -10.29 -10.26 2.53
CA HIS A 287 -9.70 -9.02 3.02
C HIS A 287 -9.85 -7.83 2.05
N HIS A 288 -10.05 -8.08 0.74
CA HIS A 288 -10.35 -7.02 -0.23
C HIS A 288 -11.76 -6.48 -0.09
N VAL A 289 -12.70 -7.27 0.46
CA VAL A 289 -14.04 -6.79 0.80
C VAL A 289 -13.95 -5.69 1.85
N MET A 290 -13.14 -5.90 2.91
CA MET A 290 -12.92 -4.88 3.95
C MET A 290 -12.28 -3.60 3.38
N ASN A 291 -11.33 -3.75 2.46
CA ASN A 291 -10.71 -2.60 1.78
C ASN A 291 -11.73 -1.85 0.89
N ALA A 292 -12.60 -2.58 0.19
CA ALA A 292 -13.66 -2.01 -0.64
C ALA A 292 -14.70 -1.27 0.19
N LEU A 293 -15.16 -1.84 1.31
CA LEU A 293 -16.08 -1.17 2.24
C LEU A 293 -15.51 0.15 2.76
N ALA A 294 -14.23 0.12 3.20
CA ALA A 294 -13.53 1.33 3.67
C ALA A 294 -13.43 2.40 2.57
N ALA A 295 -13.13 1.98 1.34
CA ALA A 295 -13.02 2.89 0.20
C ALA A 295 -14.39 3.49 -0.19
N ILE A 296 -15.46 2.68 -0.22
CA ILE A 296 -16.83 3.14 -0.51
C ILE A 296 -17.30 4.13 0.57
N ALA A 297 -17.14 3.77 1.86
CA ALA A 297 -17.54 4.63 2.99
C ALA A 297 -16.82 5.98 2.97
N ALA A 298 -15.53 5.99 2.61
CA ALA A 298 -14.73 7.21 2.52
C ALA A 298 -15.08 8.04 1.27
N ALA A 299 -15.31 7.39 0.14
CA ALA A 299 -15.73 8.07 -1.10
C ALA A 299 -17.09 8.75 -0.92
N ASP A 300 -18.05 8.07 -0.28
CA ASP A 300 -19.36 8.64 0.03
C ASP A 300 -19.23 9.85 0.98
N ALA A 301 -18.30 9.83 1.93
CA ALA A 301 -18.03 10.98 2.80
C ALA A 301 -17.57 12.25 2.06
N VAL A 302 -16.98 12.09 0.87
CA VAL A 302 -16.59 13.22 -0.01
C VAL A 302 -17.53 13.40 -1.20
N GLY A 303 -18.74 12.81 -1.16
CA GLY A 303 -19.80 13.00 -2.13
C GLY A 303 -19.74 12.10 -3.37
N VAL A 304 -19.04 10.95 -3.29
CA VAL A 304 -19.01 9.94 -4.36
C VAL A 304 -19.67 8.66 -3.88
N GLY A 305 -20.98 8.58 -4.05
CA GLY A 305 -21.82 7.51 -3.53
C GLY A 305 -21.66 6.14 -4.21
N PRO A 306 -22.36 5.12 -3.69
CA PRO A 306 -22.23 3.72 -4.14
C PRO A 306 -22.54 3.51 -5.63
N GLU A 307 -23.39 4.35 -6.22
CA GLU A 307 -23.76 4.30 -7.65
C GLU A 307 -22.59 4.55 -8.60
N ARG A 308 -21.53 5.22 -8.12
CA ARG A 308 -20.25 5.41 -8.84
C ARG A 308 -19.15 4.52 -8.29
N SER A 309 -19.10 4.35 -6.97
CA SER A 309 -18.03 3.60 -6.30
C SER A 309 -18.07 2.11 -6.67
N VAL A 310 -19.25 1.49 -6.71
CA VAL A 310 -19.37 0.05 -7.00
C VAL A 310 -18.94 -0.27 -8.44
N PRO A 311 -19.44 0.39 -9.50
CA PRO A 311 -18.99 0.12 -10.87
C PRO A 311 -17.48 0.36 -11.06
N ALA A 312 -16.89 1.36 -10.39
CA ALA A 312 -15.47 1.62 -10.46
C ALA A 312 -14.65 0.46 -9.86
N LEU A 313 -15.08 -0.10 -8.72
CA LEU A 313 -14.44 -1.27 -8.10
C LEU A 313 -14.60 -2.54 -8.93
N GLU A 314 -15.77 -2.76 -9.54
CA GLU A 314 -16.02 -3.92 -10.40
C GLU A 314 -15.22 -3.88 -11.70
N ALA A 315 -14.87 -2.68 -12.18
CA ALA A 315 -14.00 -2.49 -13.34
C ALA A 315 -12.51 -2.73 -13.03
N MET A 316 -12.12 -2.70 -11.74
CA MET A 316 -10.74 -2.88 -11.32
C MET A 316 -10.25 -4.31 -11.60
N VAL A 317 -9.31 -4.48 -12.53
CA VAL A 317 -8.76 -5.79 -12.91
C VAL A 317 -7.73 -6.30 -11.90
N ARG A 318 -7.00 -5.39 -11.25
CA ARG A 318 -6.02 -5.70 -10.20
C ARG A 318 -5.95 -4.56 -9.19
N ALA A 319 -5.82 -4.88 -7.92
CA ALA A 319 -5.66 -3.86 -6.88
C ALA A 319 -4.25 -3.24 -6.93
N GLU A 320 -3.24 -4.07 -7.09
CA GLU A 320 -1.83 -3.72 -7.23
C GLU A 320 -1.05 -4.94 -7.73
N GLN A 321 0.07 -4.72 -8.40
CA GLN A 321 0.98 -5.77 -8.82
C GLN A 321 1.49 -6.56 -7.61
N TRP A 322 1.52 -7.89 -7.72
CA TRP A 322 1.96 -8.83 -6.68
C TRP A 322 1.16 -8.80 -5.35
N ARG A 323 -0.12 -8.37 -5.41
CA ARG A 323 -1.05 -8.43 -4.27
C ARG A 323 -2.29 -9.22 -4.63
N MET A 324 -2.28 -10.53 -4.32
CA MET A 324 -3.30 -11.50 -4.74
C MET A 324 -3.60 -11.40 -6.24
N GLU A 325 -2.58 -11.07 -7.04
CA GLU A 325 -2.70 -10.93 -8.48
C GLU A 325 -2.85 -12.30 -9.12
N VAL A 326 -3.97 -12.50 -9.82
CA VAL A 326 -4.24 -13.76 -10.54
C VAL A 326 -3.66 -13.68 -11.94
N LEU A 327 -2.85 -14.65 -12.28
CA LEU A 327 -2.18 -14.78 -13.56
C LEU A 327 -2.46 -16.17 -14.12
N GLU A 328 -2.87 -16.23 -15.39
CA GLU A 328 -3.03 -17.51 -16.09
C GLU A 328 -1.76 -17.81 -16.88
N ALA A 329 -1.15 -18.94 -16.59
CA ALA A 329 -0.02 -19.44 -17.36
C ALA A 329 -0.50 -20.16 -18.62
N PRO A 330 0.29 -20.17 -19.73
CA PRO A 330 -0.08 -20.79 -21.00
C PRO A 330 -0.41 -22.30 -20.92
N ASP A 331 0.10 -22.97 -19.89
CA ASP A 331 -0.11 -24.41 -19.62
C ASP A 331 -1.35 -24.70 -18.74
N GLY A 332 -2.22 -23.70 -18.51
CA GLY A 332 -3.45 -23.85 -17.74
C GLY A 332 -3.26 -23.85 -16.23
N VAL A 333 -2.09 -23.48 -15.75
CA VAL A 333 -1.81 -23.23 -14.34
C VAL A 333 -2.30 -21.84 -13.96
N VAL A 334 -2.93 -21.69 -12.81
CA VAL A 334 -3.30 -20.39 -12.24
C VAL A 334 -2.28 -20.01 -11.17
N VAL A 335 -1.65 -18.85 -11.32
CA VAL A 335 -0.68 -18.32 -10.35
C VAL A 335 -1.33 -17.15 -9.60
N ILE A 336 -1.38 -17.25 -8.28
CA ILE A 336 -1.76 -16.15 -7.38
C ILE A 336 -0.46 -15.53 -6.87
N ASN A 337 -0.03 -14.42 -7.49
CA ASN A 337 1.18 -13.73 -7.07
C ASN A 337 0.85 -12.71 -5.99
N ASP A 338 1.25 -12.99 -4.74
CA ASP A 338 1.03 -12.15 -3.55
C ASP A 338 2.36 -11.85 -2.83
N ALA A 339 3.44 -11.73 -3.62
CA ALA A 339 4.81 -11.61 -3.10
C ALA A 339 5.33 -10.15 -3.04
N TYR A 340 4.45 -9.18 -2.83
CA TYR A 340 4.85 -7.80 -2.55
C TYR A 340 5.29 -7.63 -1.09
N ASN A 341 4.56 -8.21 -0.14
CA ASN A 341 4.90 -8.20 1.29
C ASN A 341 4.27 -9.40 2.02
N ALA A 342 4.85 -9.77 3.18
CA ALA A 342 4.34 -10.85 4.00
C ALA A 342 4.41 -10.49 5.49
N SER A 343 3.26 -10.68 6.19
CA SER A 343 3.14 -10.74 7.64
C SER A 343 2.51 -12.08 8.03
N PRO A 344 2.62 -12.54 9.29
CA PRO A 344 2.01 -13.79 9.72
C PRO A 344 0.52 -13.88 9.42
N GLU A 345 -0.23 -12.80 9.63
CA GLU A 345 -1.66 -12.74 9.36
C GLU A 345 -1.97 -12.80 7.87
N SER A 346 -1.22 -12.04 7.04
CA SER A 346 -1.44 -12.03 5.59
C SER A 346 -1.03 -13.34 4.94
N MET A 347 0.01 -14.01 5.46
CA MET A 347 0.43 -15.34 5.01
C MET A 347 -0.65 -16.39 5.31
N ALA A 348 -1.18 -16.37 6.54
CA ALA A 348 -2.26 -17.26 6.95
C ALA A 348 -3.55 -17.03 6.15
N ALA A 349 -3.90 -15.80 5.87
CA ALA A 349 -5.06 -15.46 5.05
C ALA A 349 -4.92 -15.98 3.61
N ALA A 350 -3.75 -15.76 2.98
CA ALA A 350 -3.48 -16.22 1.62
C ALA A 350 -3.53 -17.74 1.50
N LEU A 351 -3.00 -18.48 2.50
CA LEU A 351 -3.09 -19.96 2.53
C LEU A 351 -4.52 -20.46 2.68
N ARG A 352 -5.35 -19.82 3.50
CA ARG A 352 -6.78 -20.16 3.60
C ARG A 352 -7.50 -19.92 2.28
N SER A 353 -7.29 -18.76 1.66
CA SER A 353 -7.85 -18.46 0.34
C SER A 353 -7.42 -19.46 -0.71
N LEU A 354 -6.14 -19.88 -0.74
CA LEU A 354 -5.67 -20.93 -1.66
C LEU A 354 -6.43 -22.25 -1.43
N ALA A 355 -6.55 -22.68 -0.16
CA ALA A 355 -7.22 -23.93 0.17
C ALA A 355 -8.71 -23.90 -0.19
N GLU A 356 -9.41 -22.80 0.04
CA GLU A 356 -10.82 -22.61 -0.33
C GLU A 356 -11.01 -22.62 -1.84
N LEU A 357 -10.23 -21.80 -2.57
CA LEU A 357 -10.28 -21.68 -4.03
C LEU A 357 -10.05 -23.01 -4.76
N THR A 358 -9.25 -23.91 -4.18
CA THR A 358 -8.94 -25.20 -4.82
C THR A 358 -9.94 -26.30 -4.49
N ARG A 359 -10.53 -26.30 -3.27
CA ARG A 359 -11.52 -27.28 -2.84
C ARG A 359 -12.89 -27.10 -3.48
N ASP A 360 -13.33 -25.86 -3.64
CA ASP A 360 -14.66 -25.53 -4.12
C ASP A 360 -14.84 -25.73 -5.63
N GLN A 361 -13.77 -26.13 -6.33
CA GLN A 361 -13.82 -26.46 -7.76
C GLN A 361 -14.29 -27.90 -7.98
N THR A 362 -14.97 -28.14 -9.11
CA THR A 362 -15.39 -29.48 -9.52
C THR A 362 -14.85 -29.78 -10.94
N PRO A 363 -13.84 -30.66 -11.09
CA PRO A 363 -13.08 -31.36 -10.04
C PRO A 363 -12.19 -30.40 -9.19
N SER A 364 -11.85 -30.83 -7.96
CA SER A 364 -10.95 -30.07 -7.10
C SER A 364 -9.57 -29.89 -7.75
N ARG A 365 -8.95 -28.73 -7.55
CA ARG A 365 -7.62 -28.39 -8.10
C ARG A 365 -6.54 -28.61 -7.05
N ARG A 366 -5.31 -28.93 -7.47
CA ARG A 366 -4.18 -29.03 -6.54
C ARG A 366 -3.76 -27.63 -6.07
N ALA A 367 -3.51 -27.52 -4.75
CA ALA A 367 -3.02 -26.34 -4.09
C ALA A 367 -1.49 -26.41 -3.93
N ILE A 368 -0.77 -25.46 -4.50
CA ILE A 368 0.69 -25.35 -4.37
C ILE A 368 1.02 -24.02 -3.73
N ALA A 369 1.80 -24.02 -2.64
CA ALA A 369 2.26 -22.81 -1.98
C ALA A 369 3.79 -22.68 -2.12
N VAL A 370 4.25 -21.54 -2.65
CA VAL A 370 5.66 -21.14 -2.76
C VAL A 370 5.87 -19.96 -1.82
N LEU A 371 6.48 -20.23 -0.67
CA LEU A 371 6.53 -19.27 0.43
C LEU A 371 7.97 -18.90 0.81
N GLY A 372 8.20 -17.63 1.02
CA GLY A 372 9.49 -17.10 1.48
C GLY A 372 9.41 -16.39 2.83
N GLU A 373 10.45 -15.61 3.12
CA GLU A 373 10.60 -14.89 4.38
C GLU A 373 9.44 -13.92 4.65
N MET A 374 9.05 -13.86 5.92
CA MET A 374 8.33 -12.75 6.54
C MET A 374 9.35 -11.88 7.27
N ALA A 375 9.69 -10.71 6.71
CA ALA A 375 10.68 -9.80 7.27
C ALA A 375 10.16 -8.99 8.47
N GLU A 376 11.06 -8.31 9.17
CA GLU A 376 10.76 -7.35 10.26
C GLU A 376 10.04 -7.94 11.50
N LEU A 377 10.12 -9.25 11.71
CA LEU A 377 9.50 -9.92 12.87
C LEU A 377 10.41 -9.96 14.10
N GLY A 378 11.69 -9.59 13.97
CA GLY A 378 12.65 -9.61 15.06
C GLY A 378 12.75 -10.99 15.73
N PRO A 379 12.72 -11.07 17.08
CA PRO A 379 12.84 -12.34 17.81
C PRO A 379 11.69 -13.32 17.58
N HIS A 380 10.57 -12.86 17.02
CA HIS A 380 9.39 -13.70 16.75
C HIS A 380 9.44 -14.41 15.39
N ALA A 381 10.50 -14.18 14.59
CA ALA A 381 10.58 -14.69 13.22
C ALA A 381 10.49 -16.22 13.15
N THR A 382 11.27 -16.95 13.93
CA THR A 382 11.31 -18.42 13.91
C THR A 382 9.94 -19.02 14.25
N GLU A 383 9.30 -18.55 15.31
CA GLU A 383 7.98 -19.05 15.74
C GLU A 383 6.90 -18.74 14.70
N ALA A 384 6.91 -17.53 14.13
CA ALA A 384 5.96 -17.14 13.11
C ALA A 384 6.08 -17.99 11.83
N HIS A 385 7.30 -18.26 11.37
CA HIS A 385 7.53 -19.15 10.22
C HIS A 385 7.11 -20.60 10.51
N ASP A 386 7.48 -21.17 11.68
CA ASP A 386 7.04 -22.51 12.09
C ASP A 386 5.52 -22.64 12.05
N ARG A 387 4.79 -21.68 12.61
CA ARG A 387 3.31 -21.65 12.62
C ARG A 387 2.71 -21.65 11.22
N ILE A 388 3.30 -20.95 10.26
CA ILE A 388 2.82 -20.93 8.88
C ILE A 388 3.05 -22.30 8.20
N GLY A 389 4.19 -22.92 8.43
CA GLY A 389 4.45 -24.28 7.93
C GLY A 389 3.42 -25.30 8.43
N ARG A 390 3.14 -25.31 9.74
CA ARG A 390 2.08 -26.13 10.34
C ARG A 390 0.70 -25.82 9.76
N LEU A 391 0.39 -24.55 9.54
CA LEU A 391 -0.88 -24.13 8.96
C LEU A 391 -1.06 -24.66 7.55
N ALA A 392 -0.01 -24.67 6.71
CA ALA A 392 -0.08 -25.22 5.37
C ALA A 392 -0.49 -26.71 5.38
N VAL A 393 0.08 -27.50 6.30
CA VAL A 393 -0.29 -28.91 6.48
C VAL A 393 -1.75 -29.07 6.95
N ARG A 394 -2.17 -28.30 7.95
CA ARG A 394 -3.56 -28.32 8.47
C ARG A 394 -4.60 -27.92 7.43
N LEU A 395 -4.23 -27.08 6.49
CA LEU A 395 -5.07 -26.68 5.38
C LEU A 395 -5.03 -27.67 4.20
N ASN A 396 -4.30 -28.77 4.31
CA ASN A 396 -4.10 -29.77 3.25
C ASN A 396 -3.60 -29.15 1.94
N ILE A 397 -2.60 -28.28 2.01
CA ILE A 397 -1.91 -27.77 0.82
C ILE A 397 -1.11 -28.93 0.22
N ASP A 398 -1.36 -29.25 -1.06
CA ASP A 398 -0.80 -30.46 -1.71
C ASP A 398 0.73 -30.41 -1.85
N ARG A 399 1.29 -29.21 -2.03
CA ARG A 399 2.74 -29.00 -2.13
C ARG A 399 3.12 -27.65 -1.49
N LEU A 400 4.12 -27.69 -0.63
CA LEU A 400 4.72 -26.52 -0.01
C LEU A 400 6.18 -26.40 -0.45
N VAL A 401 6.55 -25.34 -1.13
CA VAL A 401 7.93 -24.99 -1.48
C VAL A 401 8.36 -23.80 -0.62
N VAL A 402 9.28 -24.03 0.31
CA VAL A 402 9.83 -22.97 1.18
C VAL A 402 11.15 -22.49 0.59
N VAL A 403 11.30 -21.18 0.43
CA VAL A 403 12.41 -20.55 -0.27
C VAL A 403 13.23 -19.65 0.65
N GLY A 404 14.53 -19.92 0.71
CA GLY A 404 15.51 -19.11 1.42
C GLY A 404 15.69 -19.50 2.89
N GLU A 405 16.93 -19.38 3.39
CA GLU A 405 17.33 -19.83 4.74
C GLU A 405 16.53 -19.16 5.86
N ARG A 406 16.16 -17.88 5.69
CA ARG A 406 15.37 -17.16 6.69
C ARG A 406 13.93 -17.67 6.85
N ALA A 407 13.43 -18.42 5.85
CA ALA A 407 12.12 -19.07 5.91
C ALA A 407 12.20 -20.54 6.37
N ARG A 408 13.40 -21.10 6.59
CA ARG A 408 13.60 -22.53 6.88
C ARG A 408 12.73 -23.08 8.00
N ALA A 409 12.47 -22.28 9.04
CA ALA A 409 11.59 -22.70 10.14
C ALA A 409 10.17 -23.07 9.67
N MET A 410 9.70 -22.53 8.54
CA MET A 410 8.41 -22.88 7.94
C MET A 410 8.44 -24.33 7.40
N HIS A 411 9.52 -24.73 6.74
CA HIS A 411 9.69 -26.10 6.29
C HIS A 411 9.74 -27.09 7.48
N LEU A 412 10.52 -26.76 8.51
CA LEU A 412 10.60 -27.59 9.73
C LEU A 412 9.24 -27.70 10.42
N GLY A 413 8.49 -26.61 10.51
CA GLY A 413 7.13 -26.59 11.06
C GLY A 413 6.19 -27.53 10.29
N ALA A 414 6.25 -27.53 8.96
CA ALA A 414 5.47 -28.45 8.14
C ALA A 414 5.87 -29.92 8.38
N GLN A 415 7.16 -30.23 8.45
CA GLN A 415 7.65 -31.58 8.78
C GLN A 415 7.17 -32.04 10.17
N HIS A 416 7.25 -31.17 11.18
CA HIS A 416 6.78 -31.50 12.55
C HIS A 416 5.26 -31.71 12.62
N GLU A 417 4.47 -31.08 11.76
CA GLU A 417 3.02 -31.22 11.73
C GLU A 417 2.55 -32.46 10.96
N GLY A 418 3.45 -33.16 10.26
CA GLY A 418 3.14 -34.41 9.58
C GLY A 418 3.26 -34.38 8.06
N SER A 419 4.00 -33.41 7.50
CA SER A 419 4.38 -33.47 6.08
C SER A 419 5.40 -34.59 5.86
N TRP A 420 5.06 -35.58 5.00
CA TRP A 420 5.85 -36.75 4.76
C TRP A 420 6.49 -36.69 3.37
N GLY A 421 7.82 -36.69 3.32
CA GLY A 421 8.55 -36.82 2.06
C GLY A 421 8.48 -35.58 1.16
N GLU A 422 7.91 -35.71 -0.05
CA GLU A 422 7.93 -34.69 -1.09
C GLU A 422 6.85 -33.57 -0.96
N GLU A 423 5.99 -33.62 0.05
CA GLU A 423 4.92 -32.64 0.22
C GLU A 423 5.45 -31.26 0.60
N ALA A 424 6.52 -31.21 1.42
CA ALA A 424 7.20 -29.98 1.78
C ALA A 424 8.66 -30.01 1.31
N LEU A 425 9.03 -29.10 0.42
CA LEU A 425 10.36 -28.95 -0.14
C LEU A 425 11.00 -27.65 0.36
N PHE A 426 12.27 -27.70 0.74
CA PHE A 426 13.09 -26.52 1.03
C PHE A 426 14.10 -26.31 -0.09
N VAL A 427 14.22 -25.07 -0.56
CA VAL A 427 15.22 -24.62 -1.55
C VAL A 427 15.85 -23.30 -1.10
N GLU A 428 17.12 -23.11 -1.44
CA GLU A 428 17.89 -21.96 -0.94
C GLU A 428 17.69 -20.69 -1.78
N THR A 429 17.39 -20.84 -3.09
CA THR A 429 17.38 -19.72 -4.05
C THR A 429 16.10 -19.64 -4.84
N ASN A 430 15.80 -18.45 -5.38
CA ASN A 430 14.64 -18.22 -6.25
C ASN A 430 14.74 -19.03 -7.56
N GLU A 431 15.95 -19.24 -8.10
CA GLU A 431 16.14 -20.08 -9.28
C GLU A 431 15.79 -21.54 -8.98
N ALA A 432 16.32 -22.09 -7.89
CA ALA A 432 15.97 -23.45 -7.47
C ALA A 432 14.47 -23.60 -7.18
N ALA A 433 13.82 -22.55 -6.65
CA ALA A 433 12.38 -22.54 -6.45
C ALA A 433 11.62 -22.61 -7.77
N TYR A 434 12.01 -21.80 -8.76
CA TYR A 434 11.40 -21.85 -10.09
C TYR A 434 11.53 -23.24 -10.72
N ASP A 435 12.73 -23.80 -10.74
CA ASP A 435 13.00 -25.13 -11.34
C ASP A 435 12.19 -26.23 -10.63
N ALA A 436 12.20 -26.24 -9.30
CA ALA A 436 11.45 -27.21 -8.51
C ALA A 436 9.94 -27.10 -8.75
N VAL A 437 9.40 -25.89 -8.76
CA VAL A 437 7.97 -25.67 -9.02
C VAL A 437 7.61 -26.10 -10.43
N ARG A 438 8.36 -25.67 -11.45
CA ARG A 438 8.09 -26.05 -12.85
C ARG A 438 8.11 -27.57 -13.08
N ALA A 439 9.00 -28.30 -12.40
CA ALA A 439 9.09 -29.77 -12.49
C ALA A 439 7.86 -30.51 -11.94
N LEU A 440 7.12 -29.88 -10.99
CA LEU A 440 5.97 -30.56 -10.36
C LEU A 440 4.59 -30.02 -10.85
N LEU A 441 4.56 -28.92 -11.62
CA LEU A 441 3.31 -28.33 -12.11
C LEU A 441 2.58 -29.21 -13.13
N ARG A 442 1.24 -29.16 -13.05
CA ARG A 442 0.31 -29.80 -13.98
C ARG A 442 -0.79 -28.82 -14.38
N ALA A 443 -1.35 -28.99 -15.56
CA ALA A 443 -2.50 -28.21 -15.97
C ALA A 443 -3.63 -28.30 -14.93
N GLY A 444 -4.20 -27.16 -14.59
CA GLY A 444 -5.22 -27.08 -13.57
C GLY A 444 -4.71 -26.79 -12.15
N ASP A 445 -3.42 -26.80 -11.89
CA ASP A 445 -2.89 -26.43 -10.57
C ASP A 445 -3.13 -24.95 -10.25
N VAL A 446 -3.25 -24.63 -8.96
CA VAL A 446 -3.28 -23.26 -8.44
C VAL A 446 -2.04 -23.04 -7.57
N VAL A 447 -1.22 -22.06 -7.93
CA VAL A 447 0.05 -21.76 -7.25
C VAL A 447 -0.07 -20.42 -6.53
N LEU A 448 0.06 -20.40 -5.22
CA LEU A 448 0.25 -19.19 -4.43
C LEU A 448 1.75 -18.91 -4.29
N VAL A 449 2.19 -17.71 -4.65
CA VAL A 449 3.56 -17.23 -4.41
C VAL A 449 3.52 -16.07 -3.44
N LYS A 450 4.16 -16.19 -2.25
CA LYS A 450 4.11 -15.14 -1.23
C LYS A 450 5.38 -15.02 -0.40
N SER A 451 5.86 -13.78 -0.25
CA SER A 451 7.01 -13.43 0.59
C SER A 451 7.07 -11.93 0.87
N SER A 452 7.95 -11.51 1.75
CA SER A 452 8.37 -10.10 1.85
C SER A 452 9.09 -9.65 0.57
N LYS A 453 9.05 -8.36 0.27
CA LYS A 453 9.62 -7.74 -0.94
C LYS A 453 11.10 -8.06 -1.12
N SER A 454 11.87 -8.07 -0.01
CA SER A 454 13.30 -8.38 0.01
C SER A 454 13.65 -9.78 -0.48
N ALA A 455 12.76 -10.76 -0.31
CA ALA A 455 12.97 -12.14 -0.75
C ALA A 455 12.87 -12.33 -2.28
N GLY A 456 12.25 -11.39 -3.00
CA GLY A 456 12.22 -11.37 -4.47
C GLY A 456 11.33 -12.43 -5.15
N LEU A 457 10.53 -13.19 -4.41
CA LEU A 457 9.70 -14.27 -4.96
C LEU A 457 8.66 -13.80 -5.98
N ARG A 458 8.30 -12.50 -5.99
CA ARG A 458 7.41 -11.93 -6.99
C ARG A 458 7.84 -12.23 -8.43
N HIS A 459 9.15 -12.23 -8.68
CA HIS A 459 9.70 -12.55 -10.00
C HIS A 459 9.60 -14.04 -10.33
N VAL A 460 9.63 -14.91 -9.32
CA VAL A 460 9.34 -16.35 -9.51
C VAL A 460 7.90 -16.55 -9.94
N GLY A 461 6.94 -15.87 -9.28
CA GLY A 461 5.53 -15.88 -9.66
C GLY A 461 5.28 -15.40 -11.08
N ASP A 462 5.89 -14.27 -11.47
CA ASP A 462 5.78 -13.74 -12.85
C ASP A 462 6.34 -14.73 -13.89
N ARG A 463 7.50 -15.33 -13.62
CA ARG A 463 8.12 -16.34 -14.51
C ARG A 463 7.28 -17.61 -14.64
N ILE A 464 6.70 -18.10 -13.54
CA ILE A 464 5.79 -19.27 -13.58
C ILE A 464 4.58 -18.97 -14.48
N ALA A 465 4.06 -17.74 -14.40
CA ALA A 465 2.96 -17.27 -15.24
C ALA A 465 3.37 -16.95 -16.69
N GLY A 466 4.65 -17.13 -17.07
CA GLY A 466 5.16 -16.84 -18.42
C GLY A 466 5.39 -15.35 -18.70
N ARG A 467 5.38 -14.48 -17.67
CA ARG A 467 5.75 -13.07 -17.83
C ARG A 467 7.27 -12.93 -17.82
N THR A 468 7.82 -12.24 -18.83
CA THR A 468 9.25 -11.89 -18.88
C THR A 468 9.47 -10.55 -18.16
N ASN A 469 10.62 -10.38 -17.51
CA ASN A 469 11.00 -9.19 -16.72
C ASN A 469 11.05 -7.84 -17.50
N ALA A 470 10.64 -7.81 -18.77
CA ALA A 470 10.68 -6.61 -19.61
C ALA A 470 9.58 -5.56 -19.24
N GLU A 471 8.54 -5.94 -18.51
CA GLU A 471 7.45 -5.02 -18.12
C GLU A 471 7.60 -4.44 -16.70
N GLY A 472 8.63 -4.86 -15.94
CA GLY A 472 8.87 -4.45 -14.56
C GLY A 472 10.01 -3.46 -14.34
N ALA A 473 10.61 -2.91 -15.38
CA ALA A 473 11.78 -2.02 -15.28
C ALA A 473 11.44 -0.52 -15.21
N THR A 474 10.17 -0.17 -14.99
CA THR A 474 9.74 1.22 -14.73
C THR A 474 8.97 1.28 -13.42
N SER A 475 9.71 1.29 -12.30
CA SER A 475 9.28 1.86 -11.01
C SER A 475 10.47 2.03 -10.08
#